data_9daa324d172322fff375f331bf6c68c3
#
_entry.id   9daa324d172322fff375f331bf6c68c3
#
_cell.length_a   1.000
_cell.length_b   1.000
_cell.length_c   1.000
_cell.angle_alpha   90.00
_cell.angle_beta   90.00
_cell.angle_gamma   90.00
#
_symmetry.space_group_name_H-M   'P 1'
#
loop_
_entity.id
_entity.type
_entity.pdbx_description
1 polymer ?
#
loop_
_entity_poly.entity_id
_entity_poly.type
_entity_poly.pdbx_seq_one_letter_code
_entity_poly.pdbx_strand_id
1 'polypeptide(L)'
;GGGSSGSFTWSYPLRVPSPAAGPAPSLGLSYDSGSVDGRLPTTNNQPSWVGEGFSLSAESYVERSYGSCDDDGQKDKFDLCWKNDNATLVLNGSGGELVKDDESGVWRLKNDDASKVELLTGADNGARGGEHWQVTTGDGTRYVFGLHKLPGADADTRTNSVFTVPVFGDDAGEPCHGDTFASSSCVQGWRWNLD
;
A
#
# COMPACT_ATOMS: atom_id res chain seq x y z
N GLY A 1 23.86 1.80 4.40
CA GLY A 1 23.85 3.18 4.84
C GLY A 1 22.47 3.59 5.28
N GLY A 2 22.35 4.23 6.45
CA GLY A 2 21.08 4.74 6.93
C GLY A 2 20.62 5.91 6.08
N GLY A 3 19.34 5.91 5.69
CA GLY A 3 18.71 7.06 5.09
C GLY A 3 18.46 8.16 6.11
N SER A 4 18.04 9.34 5.66
CA SER A 4 17.70 10.49 6.52
C SER A 4 16.52 10.23 7.49
N SER A 5 15.79 9.13 7.29
CA SER A 5 14.69 8.67 8.16
C SER A 5 15.15 7.86 9.37
N GLY A 6 16.45 7.54 9.49
CA GLY A 6 16.98 6.68 10.56
C GLY A 6 16.72 5.18 10.36
N SER A 7 16.03 4.77 9.32
CA SER A 7 15.80 3.36 9.03
C SER A 7 17.07 2.69 8.48
N PHE A 8 17.27 1.43 8.86
CA PHE A 8 18.33 0.59 8.31
C PHE A 8 17.79 -0.13 7.07
N THR A 9 18.48 0.05 5.93
CA THR A 9 18.13 -0.63 4.69
C THR A 9 19.29 -1.51 4.22
N TRP A 10 18.96 -2.68 3.72
CA TRP A 10 19.90 -3.63 3.17
C TRP A 10 19.31 -4.31 1.95
N SER A 11 20.13 -4.60 0.94
CA SER A 11 19.68 -5.27 -0.28
C SER A 11 20.69 -6.32 -0.74
N TYR A 12 20.17 -7.41 -1.28
CA TYR A 12 20.94 -8.49 -1.85
C TYR A 12 20.40 -8.89 -3.23
N PRO A 13 21.18 -8.74 -4.30
CA PRO A 13 20.73 -9.16 -5.64
C PRO A 13 20.68 -10.69 -5.72
N LEU A 14 19.54 -11.21 -6.16
CA LEU A 14 19.37 -12.63 -6.42
C LEU A 14 19.82 -12.98 -7.84
N ARG A 15 20.61 -14.03 -7.98
CA ARG A 15 20.98 -14.53 -9.30
C ARG A 15 19.82 -15.33 -9.89
N VAL A 16 19.34 -14.90 -11.04
CA VAL A 16 18.33 -15.64 -11.81
C VAL A 16 18.98 -16.20 -13.08
N PRO A 17 18.55 -17.39 -13.55
CA PRO A 17 19.00 -17.93 -14.82
C PRO A 17 18.69 -16.96 -15.96
N SER A 18 19.61 -16.83 -16.90
CA SER A 18 19.35 -16.03 -18.10
C SER A 18 18.22 -16.68 -18.92
N PRO A 19 17.20 -15.91 -19.31
CA PRO A 19 16.15 -16.43 -20.17
C PRO A 19 16.72 -16.78 -21.57
N ALA A 20 16.11 -17.73 -22.24
CA ALA A 20 16.50 -18.12 -23.59
C ALA A 20 16.27 -16.99 -24.62
N ALA A 21 15.36 -16.07 -24.32
CA ALA A 21 15.09 -14.86 -25.11
C ALA A 21 14.41 -13.79 -24.22
N GLY A 22 14.65 -12.52 -24.52
CA GLY A 22 14.08 -11.38 -23.80
C GLY A 22 14.90 -10.90 -22.60
N PRO A 23 14.48 -9.81 -21.95
CA PRO A 23 15.18 -9.28 -20.81
C PRO A 23 15.09 -10.22 -19.60
N ALA A 24 16.20 -10.38 -18.90
CA ALA A 24 16.21 -11.13 -17.63
C ALA A 24 15.54 -10.29 -16.53
N PRO A 25 14.67 -10.88 -15.69
CA PRO A 25 14.17 -10.16 -14.52
C PRO A 25 15.31 -9.93 -13.54
N SER A 26 15.39 -8.71 -13.00
CA SER A 26 16.28 -8.42 -11.88
C SER A 26 15.51 -8.65 -10.58
N LEU A 27 15.88 -9.67 -9.84
CA LEU A 27 15.33 -9.98 -8.53
C LEU A 27 16.34 -9.62 -7.45
N GLY A 28 15.85 -9.10 -6.35
CA GLY A 28 16.67 -8.82 -5.19
C GLY A 28 15.87 -8.96 -3.91
N LEU A 29 16.52 -9.28 -2.84
CA LEU A 29 15.97 -9.25 -1.49
C LEU A 29 16.33 -7.90 -0.88
N SER A 30 15.38 -7.17 -0.38
CA SER A 30 15.59 -5.93 0.34
C SER A 30 15.03 -6.01 1.75
N TYR A 31 15.68 -5.37 2.68
CA TYR A 31 15.25 -5.21 4.06
C TYR A 31 15.16 -3.72 4.39
N ASP A 32 14.07 -3.33 5.02
CA ASP A 32 13.87 -1.98 5.57
C ASP A 32 13.30 -2.09 6.98
N SER A 33 14.06 -1.66 7.97
CA SER A 33 13.61 -1.65 9.37
C SER A 33 12.43 -0.70 9.59
N GLY A 34 12.32 0.37 8.82
CA GLY A 34 11.20 1.30 8.89
C GLY A 34 9.86 0.67 8.49
N SER A 35 9.89 -0.43 7.72
CA SER A 35 8.68 -1.15 7.32
C SER A 35 8.05 -1.96 8.46
N VAL A 36 8.79 -2.22 9.54
CA VAL A 36 8.30 -2.94 10.73
C VAL A 36 8.00 -2.00 11.90
N ASP A 37 8.46 -0.75 11.82
CA ASP A 37 8.21 0.26 12.84
C ASP A 37 6.71 0.64 12.87
N GLY A 38 6.12 0.65 14.06
CA GLY A 38 4.71 0.99 14.26
C GLY A 38 3.72 -0.13 13.91
N ARG A 39 4.18 -1.33 13.60
CA ARG A 39 3.32 -2.49 13.44
C ARG A 39 2.88 -3.00 14.81
N LEU A 40 1.58 -2.98 15.06
CA LEU A 40 1.00 -3.50 16.30
C LEU A 40 0.68 -4.99 16.16
N PRO A 41 0.89 -5.80 17.22
CA PRO A 41 0.61 -7.25 17.17
C PRO A 41 -0.86 -7.59 16.89
N THR A 42 -1.77 -6.66 17.13
CA THR A 42 -3.22 -6.83 16.95
C THR A 42 -3.71 -6.51 15.54
N THR A 43 -2.84 -5.97 14.69
CA THR A 43 -3.19 -5.66 13.32
C THR A 43 -2.73 -6.77 12.38
N ASN A 44 -3.54 -7.06 11.36
CA ASN A 44 -3.24 -8.05 10.32
C ASN A 44 -2.11 -7.55 9.39
N ASN A 45 -0.99 -7.11 9.98
CA ASN A 45 0.21 -6.74 9.28
C ASN A 45 0.93 -8.01 8.84
N GLN A 46 0.48 -8.59 7.74
CA GLN A 46 1.16 -9.76 7.21
C GLN A 46 2.56 -9.36 6.75
N PRO A 47 3.61 -10.01 7.26
CA PRO A 47 4.93 -9.86 6.70
C PRO A 47 4.93 -10.34 5.25
N SER A 48 5.89 -9.84 4.45
CA SER A 48 6.11 -10.46 3.15
C SER A 48 6.44 -11.94 3.34
N TRP A 49 6.21 -12.76 2.32
CA TRP A 49 6.47 -14.20 2.42
C TRP A 49 7.95 -14.56 2.67
N VAL A 50 8.86 -13.61 2.50
CA VAL A 50 10.29 -13.73 2.84
C VAL A 50 10.63 -13.31 4.26
N GLY A 51 9.66 -12.76 5.03
CA GLY A 51 9.82 -12.39 6.43
C GLY A 51 9.55 -10.91 6.73
N GLU A 52 9.47 -10.58 8.02
CA GLU A 52 9.28 -9.19 8.46
C GLU A 52 10.43 -8.29 8.03
N GLY A 53 10.11 -7.14 7.48
CA GLY A 53 11.08 -6.16 7.00
C GLY A 53 11.75 -6.53 5.68
N PHE A 54 11.51 -7.74 5.16
CA PHE A 54 12.04 -8.18 3.87
C PHE A 54 10.99 -8.08 2.77
N SER A 55 11.45 -7.72 1.57
CA SER A 55 10.64 -7.72 0.35
C SER A 55 11.47 -8.21 -0.83
N LEU A 56 10.78 -8.81 -1.82
CA LEU A 56 11.39 -9.05 -3.12
C LEU A 56 11.35 -7.78 -3.96
N SER A 57 12.44 -7.45 -4.63
CA SER A 57 12.51 -6.27 -5.50
C SER A 57 11.57 -6.32 -6.71
N ALA A 58 11.05 -7.51 -7.03
CA ALA A 58 10.02 -7.68 -8.06
C ALA A 58 8.59 -7.39 -7.56
N GLU A 59 8.39 -7.24 -6.26
CA GLU A 59 7.07 -6.88 -5.73
C GLU A 59 6.67 -5.48 -6.15
N SER A 60 5.40 -5.35 -6.49
CA SER A 60 4.78 -4.06 -6.82
C SER A 60 3.50 -3.91 -6.03
N TYR A 61 3.39 -2.81 -5.30
CA TYR A 61 2.25 -2.56 -4.42
C TYR A 61 2.10 -1.08 -4.09
N VAL A 62 0.93 -0.72 -3.62
CA VAL A 62 0.65 0.54 -2.93
C VAL A 62 0.26 0.22 -1.49
N GLU A 63 0.78 0.97 -0.53
CA GLU A 63 0.43 0.83 0.89
C GLU A 63 -0.04 2.16 1.47
N ARG A 64 -1.00 2.08 2.39
CA ARG A 64 -1.44 3.17 3.27
C ARG A 64 -1.14 2.77 4.71
N SER A 65 -0.63 3.70 5.51
CA SER A 65 -0.42 3.51 6.94
C SER A 65 -1.54 4.16 7.76
N TYR A 66 -1.84 3.55 8.89
CA TYR A 66 -2.80 4.02 9.88
C TYR A 66 -2.10 4.22 11.21
N GLY A 67 -2.68 5.01 12.10
CA GLY A 67 -2.15 5.22 13.43
C GLY A 67 -2.82 4.34 14.50
N SER A 68 -2.26 4.31 15.71
CA SER A 68 -2.95 3.77 16.86
C SER A 68 -3.99 4.77 17.36
N CYS A 69 -5.20 4.29 17.67
CA CYS A 69 -6.23 5.15 18.25
C CYS A 69 -5.82 5.71 19.63
N ASP A 70 -4.99 5.00 20.39
CA ASP A 70 -4.44 5.50 21.66
C ASP A 70 -3.60 6.76 21.48
N ASP A 71 -2.80 6.80 20.42
CA ASP A 71 -1.99 7.96 20.05
C ASP A 71 -2.83 9.12 19.46
N ASP A 72 -4.07 8.83 19.06
CA ASP A 72 -5.02 9.76 18.45
C ASP A 72 -6.11 10.23 19.42
N GLY A 73 -5.81 10.22 20.72
CA GLY A 73 -6.69 10.71 21.77
C GLY A 73 -7.70 9.71 22.31
N GLN A 74 -7.80 8.52 21.75
CA GLN A 74 -8.68 7.45 22.23
C GLN A 74 -7.95 6.56 23.24
N LYS A 75 -7.71 7.09 24.42
CA LYS A 75 -6.93 6.45 25.47
C LYS A 75 -7.30 4.97 25.69
N ASP A 76 -6.27 4.13 25.81
CA ASP A 76 -6.38 2.69 26.02
C ASP A 76 -7.08 1.92 24.87
N LYS A 77 -7.21 2.52 23.68
CA LYS A 77 -7.71 1.87 22.47
C LYS A 77 -6.58 1.64 21.49
N PHE A 78 -6.23 0.38 21.28
CA PHE A 78 -5.13 -0.03 20.41
C PHE A 78 -5.57 -0.47 19.02
N ASP A 79 -6.82 -0.15 18.65
CA ASP A 79 -7.32 -0.27 17.29
C ASP A 79 -6.60 0.69 16.34
N LEU A 80 -6.75 0.47 15.04
CA LEU A 80 -6.24 1.40 14.04
C LEU A 80 -7.21 2.56 13.82
N CYS A 81 -6.66 3.76 13.85
CA CYS A 81 -7.36 4.98 13.49
C CYS A 81 -6.83 5.57 12.19
N TRP A 82 -7.69 6.27 11.49
CA TRP A 82 -7.32 7.10 10.35
C TRP A 82 -6.26 8.12 10.78
N LYS A 83 -5.28 8.33 9.95
CA LYS A 83 -4.19 9.26 10.23
C LYS A 83 -4.24 10.48 9.31
N ASN A 84 -4.17 10.23 8.03
CA ASN A 84 -4.25 11.21 6.95
C ASN A 84 -4.33 10.49 5.61
N ASP A 85 -4.53 11.25 4.54
CA ASP A 85 -4.32 10.77 3.20
C ASP A 85 -2.82 10.52 3.00
N ASN A 86 -2.41 9.27 3.00
CA ASN A 86 -1.03 8.86 2.75
C ASN A 86 -0.98 7.61 1.89
N ALA A 87 0.05 7.50 1.11
CA ALA A 87 0.33 6.29 0.34
C ALA A 87 1.81 6.20 -0.01
N THR A 88 2.28 4.98 -0.16
CA THR A 88 3.62 4.65 -0.66
C THR A 88 3.46 3.72 -1.85
N LEU A 89 4.16 3.99 -2.94
CA LEU A 89 4.20 3.14 -4.13
C LEU A 89 5.55 2.43 -4.20
N VAL A 90 5.50 1.13 -4.44
CA VAL A 90 6.63 0.35 -4.91
C VAL A 90 6.23 -0.28 -6.24
N LEU A 91 6.99 -0.01 -7.28
CA LEU A 91 6.80 -0.57 -8.63
C LEU A 91 8.12 -1.19 -9.09
N ASN A 92 8.09 -2.51 -9.32
CA ASN A 92 9.28 -3.29 -9.68
C ASN A 92 10.47 -3.06 -8.70
N GLY A 93 10.15 -3.00 -7.40
CA GLY A 93 11.13 -2.85 -6.33
C GLY A 93 11.65 -1.44 -6.10
N SER A 94 11.17 -0.44 -6.82
CA SER A 94 11.54 0.96 -6.61
C SER A 94 10.31 1.85 -6.46
N GLY A 95 10.46 2.95 -5.75
CA GLY A 95 9.37 3.89 -5.52
C GLY A 95 9.61 4.73 -4.28
N GLY A 96 8.57 5.06 -3.58
CA GLY A 96 8.62 5.88 -2.38
C GLY A 96 7.28 6.49 -2.01
N GLU A 97 7.34 7.48 -1.14
CA GLU A 97 6.18 8.22 -0.67
C GLU A 97 5.47 8.95 -1.83
N LEU A 98 4.15 8.83 -1.83
CA LEU A 98 3.28 9.57 -2.73
C LEU A 98 2.78 10.85 -2.05
N VAL A 99 2.66 11.91 -2.85
CA VAL A 99 2.08 13.18 -2.44
C VAL A 99 0.82 13.42 -3.28
N LYS A 100 -0.29 13.73 -2.61
CA LYS A 100 -1.55 14.05 -3.26
C LYS A 100 -1.61 15.54 -3.61
N ASP A 101 -1.99 15.84 -4.83
CA ASP A 101 -2.44 17.16 -5.22
C ASP A 101 -3.93 17.29 -4.87
N ASP A 102 -4.24 18.18 -3.94
CA ASP A 102 -5.62 18.37 -3.44
C ASP A 102 -6.57 18.96 -4.47
N GLU A 103 -6.06 19.68 -5.48
CA GLU A 103 -6.90 20.26 -6.53
C GLU A 103 -7.32 19.21 -7.57
N SER A 104 -6.37 18.40 -8.05
CA SER A 104 -6.61 17.40 -9.07
C SER A 104 -6.97 16.02 -8.53
N GLY A 105 -6.64 15.74 -7.26
CA GLY A 105 -6.74 14.42 -6.67
C GLY A 105 -5.70 13.41 -7.17
N VAL A 106 -4.76 13.85 -7.98
CA VAL A 106 -3.69 13.01 -8.52
C VAL A 106 -2.56 12.90 -7.50
N TRP A 107 -2.02 11.70 -7.38
CA TRP A 107 -0.86 11.42 -6.56
C TRP A 107 0.39 11.31 -7.41
N ARG A 108 1.51 11.73 -6.87
CA ARG A 108 2.82 11.63 -7.53
C ARG A 108 3.89 11.20 -6.53
N LEU A 109 4.90 10.50 -7.01
CA LEU A 109 6.08 10.22 -6.22
C LEU A 109 6.77 11.54 -5.82
N LYS A 110 7.14 11.64 -4.55
CA LYS A 110 7.76 12.85 -3.98
C LYS A 110 9.02 13.26 -4.71
N ASN A 111 9.80 12.31 -5.22
CA ASN A 111 11.08 12.52 -5.87
C ASN A 111 11.05 12.26 -7.39
N ASP A 112 9.90 11.94 -7.95
CA ASP A 112 9.72 11.65 -9.38
C ASP A 112 8.30 11.99 -9.79
N ASP A 113 8.14 12.85 -10.76
CA ASP A 113 6.86 13.34 -11.27
C ASP A 113 6.45 12.72 -12.62
N ALA A 114 7.26 11.82 -13.17
CA ALA A 114 7.00 11.19 -14.46
C ALA A 114 5.80 10.23 -14.42
N SER A 115 5.49 9.67 -13.25
CA SER A 115 4.38 8.75 -13.07
C SER A 115 3.17 9.45 -12.45
N LYS A 116 2.00 9.19 -13.00
CA LYS A 116 0.72 9.63 -12.47
C LYS A 116 0.06 8.48 -11.70
N VAL A 117 -0.34 8.73 -10.48
CA VAL A 117 -0.99 7.74 -9.61
C VAL A 117 -2.39 8.22 -9.25
N GLU A 118 -3.38 7.37 -9.43
CA GLU A 118 -4.78 7.70 -9.19
C GLU A 118 -5.41 6.70 -8.22
N LEU A 119 -6.04 7.22 -7.16
CA LEU A 119 -6.92 6.43 -6.31
C LEU A 119 -8.29 6.35 -6.97
N LEU A 120 -8.72 5.13 -7.30
CA LEU A 120 -9.99 4.85 -7.94
C LEU A 120 -10.92 4.12 -6.97
N THR A 121 -12.20 4.10 -7.28
CA THR A 121 -13.24 3.45 -6.47
C THR A 121 -14.07 2.50 -7.32
N GLY A 122 -14.95 1.72 -6.68
CA GLY A 122 -15.92 0.87 -7.36
C GLY A 122 -15.47 -0.56 -7.64
N ALA A 123 -14.28 -0.97 -7.17
CA ALA A 123 -13.89 -2.37 -7.26
C ALA A 123 -14.62 -3.24 -6.22
N ASP A 124 -14.92 -4.47 -6.59
CA ASP A 124 -15.45 -5.48 -5.66
C ASP A 124 -14.28 -6.19 -4.96
N ASN A 125 -13.60 -5.47 -4.09
CA ASN A 125 -12.35 -5.90 -3.44
C ASN A 125 -12.41 -5.93 -1.90
N GLY A 126 -13.57 -5.64 -1.30
CA GLY A 126 -13.77 -5.63 0.14
C GLY A 126 -13.27 -4.38 0.86
N ALA A 127 -12.54 -3.49 0.20
CA ALA A 127 -12.13 -2.21 0.78
C ALA A 127 -13.26 -1.19 0.71
N ARG A 128 -13.23 -0.21 1.62
CA ARG A 128 -14.16 0.91 1.65
C ARG A 128 -14.26 1.57 0.28
N GLY A 129 -15.48 1.68 -0.23
CA GLY A 129 -15.74 2.28 -1.55
C GLY A 129 -15.14 1.54 -2.73
N GLY A 130 -14.57 0.35 -2.52
CA GLY A 130 -13.85 -0.38 -3.57
C GLY A 130 -12.59 0.34 -4.02
N GLU A 131 -11.87 0.98 -3.09
CA GLU A 131 -10.64 1.70 -3.39
C GLU A 131 -9.59 0.78 -4.00
N HIS A 132 -9.00 1.23 -5.08
CA HIS A 132 -7.90 0.60 -5.80
C HIS A 132 -7.06 1.66 -6.50
N TRP A 133 -5.91 1.30 -7.06
CA TRP A 133 -4.97 2.27 -7.59
C TRP A 133 -4.62 2.00 -9.04
N GLN A 134 -4.36 3.06 -9.81
CA GLN A 134 -3.81 2.98 -11.15
C GLN A 134 -2.57 3.86 -11.24
N VAL A 135 -1.48 3.28 -11.71
CA VAL A 135 -0.24 4.00 -12.01
C VAL A 135 -0.06 4.06 -13.52
N THR A 136 0.12 5.26 -14.05
CA THR A 136 0.48 5.49 -15.45
C THR A 136 1.90 6.04 -15.49
N THR A 137 2.82 5.27 -16.04
CA THR A 137 4.21 5.67 -16.18
C THR A 137 4.42 6.62 -17.36
N GLY A 138 5.58 7.26 -17.42
CA GLY A 138 5.88 8.29 -18.45
C GLY A 138 5.80 7.77 -19.89
N ASP A 139 5.97 6.47 -20.11
CA ASP A 139 5.81 5.81 -21.41
C ASP A 139 4.34 5.44 -21.75
N GLY A 140 3.39 5.76 -20.86
CA GLY A 140 1.97 5.48 -21.03
C GLY A 140 1.52 4.09 -20.57
N THR A 141 2.41 3.28 -20.01
CA THR A 141 2.05 1.98 -19.44
C THR A 141 1.18 2.17 -18.19
N ARG A 142 0.12 1.38 -18.10
CA ARG A 142 -0.81 1.39 -16.95
C ARG A 142 -0.66 0.14 -16.12
N TYR A 143 -0.53 0.34 -14.82
CA TYR A 143 -0.50 -0.71 -13.80
C TYR A 143 -1.68 -0.54 -12.88
N VAL A 144 -2.41 -1.63 -12.61
CA VAL A 144 -3.59 -1.61 -11.72
C VAL A 144 -3.27 -2.40 -10.46
N PHE A 145 -3.59 -1.81 -9.32
CA PHE A 145 -3.32 -2.37 -7.99
C PHE A 145 -4.62 -2.52 -7.22
N GLY A 146 -4.88 -3.69 -6.71
CA GLY A 146 -6.01 -3.92 -5.82
C GLY A 146 -7.36 -3.98 -6.52
N LEU A 147 -7.42 -4.25 -7.81
CA LEU A 147 -8.68 -4.47 -8.52
C LEU A 147 -9.36 -5.77 -8.04
N HIS A 148 -8.58 -6.71 -7.53
CA HIS A 148 -9.00 -8.01 -7.01
C HIS A 148 -9.54 -8.96 -8.09
N LYS A 149 -9.54 -8.51 -9.33
CA LYS A 149 -10.03 -9.23 -10.49
C LYS A 149 -9.37 -8.67 -11.74
N LEU A 150 -8.85 -9.53 -12.59
CA LEU A 150 -8.32 -9.11 -13.89
C LEU A 150 -9.45 -8.63 -14.80
N PRO A 151 -9.21 -7.62 -15.63
CA PRO A 151 -10.18 -7.19 -16.64
C PRO A 151 -10.60 -8.36 -17.54
N GLY A 152 -11.92 -8.57 -17.67
CA GLY A 152 -12.47 -9.66 -18.50
C GLY A 152 -12.41 -11.05 -17.88
N ALA A 153 -11.92 -11.20 -16.64
CA ALA A 153 -11.95 -12.47 -15.92
C ALA A 153 -13.36 -12.83 -15.46
N ASP A 154 -13.63 -14.13 -15.34
CA ASP A 154 -14.88 -14.63 -14.79
C ASP A 154 -15.13 -14.14 -13.36
N ALA A 155 -16.41 -14.09 -12.96
CA ALA A 155 -16.82 -13.57 -11.65
C ALA A 155 -16.14 -14.28 -10.46
N ASP A 156 -15.77 -15.53 -10.63
CA ASP A 156 -15.17 -16.35 -9.58
C ASP A 156 -13.64 -16.31 -9.56
N THR A 157 -13.01 -15.69 -10.55
CA THR A 157 -11.55 -15.56 -10.61
C THR A 157 -11.10 -14.31 -9.88
N ARG A 158 -10.41 -14.49 -8.75
CA ARG A 158 -9.90 -13.41 -7.89
C ARG A 158 -8.38 -13.43 -7.81
N THR A 159 -7.76 -12.26 -7.83
CA THR A 159 -6.30 -12.11 -7.62
C THR A 159 -5.94 -12.00 -6.16
N ASN A 160 -6.91 -11.73 -5.28
CA ASN A 160 -6.70 -11.46 -3.85
C ASN A 160 -5.65 -10.37 -3.60
N SER A 161 -5.68 -9.33 -4.41
CA SER A 161 -4.66 -8.30 -4.46
C SER A 161 -4.82 -7.20 -3.40
N VAL A 162 -5.87 -7.25 -2.58
CA VAL A 162 -6.12 -6.27 -1.51
C VAL A 162 -6.06 -6.92 -0.15
N PHE A 163 -5.29 -6.31 0.76
CA PHE A 163 -5.34 -6.60 2.18
C PHE A 163 -6.08 -5.50 2.91
N THR A 164 -7.04 -5.88 3.74
CA THR A 164 -7.92 -4.96 4.44
C THR A 164 -7.85 -5.13 5.95
N VAL A 165 -8.23 -4.07 6.66
CA VAL A 165 -8.25 -4.03 8.12
C VAL A 165 -9.36 -3.06 8.57
N PRO A 166 -10.02 -3.30 9.72
CA PRO A 166 -10.91 -2.31 10.33
C PRO A 166 -10.13 -1.06 10.73
N VAL A 167 -10.64 0.11 10.36
CA VAL A 167 -10.05 1.42 10.67
C VAL A 167 -11.13 2.33 11.23
N PHE A 168 -10.84 3.02 12.33
CA PHE A 168 -11.72 3.99 12.95
C PHE A 168 -11.43 5.40 12.43
N GLY A 169 -12.50 6.13 12.11
CA GLY A 169 -12.48 7.57 11.86
C GLY A 169 -13.07 8.27 13.08
N ASP A 170 -12.26 8.50 14.11
CA ASP A 170 -12.72 9.03 15.39
C ASP A 170 -12.95 10.53 15.37
N ASP A 171 -12.34 11.24 14.43
CA ASP A 171 -12.51 12.67 14.24
C ASP A 171 -13.50 13.01 13.11
N ALA A 172 -14.16 14.16 13.27
CA ALA A 172 -15.11 14.64 12.27
C ALA A 172 -14.43 14.91 10.92
N GLY A 173 -15.03 14.40 9.86
CA GLY A 173 -14.50 14.52 8.50
C GLY A 173 -13.61 13.36 8.05
N GLU A 174 -13.26 12.48 8.95
CA GLU A 174 -12.52 11.27 8.63
C GLU A 174 -13.41 10.19 8.00
N PRO A 175 -12.82 9.26 7.22
CA PRO A 175 -13.58 8.17 6.64
C PRO A 175 -14.32 7.34 7.68
N CYS A 176 -15.61 7.09 7.43
CA CYS A 176 -16.49 6.26 8.26
C CYS A 176 -16.79 6.84 9.65
N HIS A 177 -16.51 8.13 9.88
CA HIS A 177 -16.88 8.79 11.12
C HIS A 177 -18.38 8.69 11.37
N GLY A 178 -18.76 8.31 12.58
CA GLY A 178 -20.14 8.18 13.06
C GLY A 178 -20.36 8.90 14.38
N ASP A 179 -21.55 8.74 14.95
CA ASP A 179 -21.94 9.46 16.18
C ASP A 179 -21.15 9.00 17.43
N THR A 180 -20.63 7.79 17.43
CA THR A 180 -19.84 7.23 18.52
C THR A 180 -18.57 6.58 17.98
N PHE A 181 -17.56 6.42 18.82
CA PHE A 181 -16.35 5.70 18.45
C PHE A 181 -16.67 4.29 17.92
N ALA A 182 -17.53 3.54 18.61
CA ALA A 182 -17.88 2.19 18.20
C ALA A 182 -18.57 2.12 16.82
N SER A 183 -19.28 3.19 16.41
CA SER A 183 -19.93 3.28 15.10
C SER A 183 -19.06 3.93 14.01
N SER A 184 -17.85 4.36 14.36
CA SER A 184 -16.96 5.12 13.49
C SER A 184 -15.90 4.25 12.81
N SER A 185 -16.25 3.02 12.41
CA SER A 185 -15.28 2.13 11.75
C SER A 185 -15.80 1.55 10.45
N CYS A 186 -14.88 1.29 9.57
CA CYS A 186 -15.12 0.49 8.36
C CYS A 186 -13.86 -0.25 7.95
N VAL A 187 -14.03 -1.25 7.09
CA VAL A 187 -12.92 -2.02 6.55
C VAL A 187 -12.26 -1.22 5.44
N GLN A 188 -10.97 -0.97 5.58
CA GLN A 188 -10.18 -0.21 4.60
C GLN A 188 -8.98 -1.02 4.12
N GLY A 189 -8.53 -0.74 2.89
CA GLY A 189 -7.30 -1.31 2.37
C GLY A 189 -6.08 -0.70 3.05
N TRP A 190 -5.08 -1.53 3.31
CA TRP A 190 -3.77 -1.07 3.75
C TRP A 190 -2.67 -1.45 2.76
N ARG A 191 -2.89 -2.47 1.94
CA ARG A 191 -2.00 -2.87 0.86
C ARG A 191 -2.80 -3.31 -0.36
N TRP A 192 -2.44 -2.76 -1.51
CA TRP A 192 -2.97 -3.11 -2.83
C TRP A 192 -1.81 -3.64 -3.67
N ASN A 193 -1.83 -4.91 -3.98
CA ASN A 193 -0.81 -5.52 -4.82
C ASN A 193 -1.16 -5.35 -6.31
N LEU A 194 -0.16 -5.43 -7.15
CA LEU A 194 -0.33 -5.43 -8.61
C LEU A 194 -1.17 -6.63 -9.05
N ASP A 195 -2.17 -6.35 -9.90
CA ASP A 195 -3.03 -7.36 -10.53
C ASP A 195 -2.43 -8.00 -11.76
#